data_c98fa0172124bd9b8b00a09b0c91c884
#
_entry.id   c98fa0172124bd9b8b00a09b0c91c884
#
_cell.length_a   1.000
_cell.length_b   1.000
_cell.length_c   1.000
_cell.angle_alpha   90.00
_cell.angle_beta   90.00
_cell.angle_gamma   90.00
#
_symmetry.space_group_name_H-M   'P 1'
#
loop_
_entity.id
_entity.type
_entity.pdbx_description
1 polymer ?
#
loop_
_entity_poly.entity_id
_entity_poly.type
_entity_poly.pdbx_seq_one_letter_code
_entity_poly.pdbx_strand_id
1 'polypeptide(L)'
;MSYYHYEVTDFLEDHYFKSWVYAPTPESDDFWNNFLIQHPERVETVSSAKAILTGIRSEMEEDFPTDNQVESMLDEILARKDVKRRWQIGGLWFRLGASLSAAAVVLLVIGWLRQPNRHDNHVSYHELVSAVEVPLTEQTNTTTAPILLTLPDRSTILLQPKSSVSYRKDFMQNALREVYLSGQAFFEVTKNRERPFVVYSNELVTKVLGTSFMIKAFEDARQVEVCVKSGKVSVFPRTDTEVCEGIAKPELTGTIITPNQKVLFSREQIQIHKGLVESPEILASAVLPAPLLKFQDMPVAALFSNIEETYGIDIVYDDRLFGECLLTASFTTESLYEKMDLICKGIEADFEVIDGRIAISGRGCN
;
A
#
# COMPACT_ATOMS: atom_id res chain seq x y z
N MET A 1 10.28 -17.10 19.12
CA MET A 1 11.28 -16.03 18.91
C MET A 1 12.06 -15.89 20.21
N SER A 2 13.39 -15.74 20.17
CA SER A 2 14.20 -15.67 21.40
C SER A 2 14.51 -14.21 21.70
N TYR A 3 13.84 -13.62 22.68
CA TYR A 3 14.07 -12.24 23.17
C TYR A 3 15.38 -12.08 23.94
N TYR A 4 16.15 -13.17 24.05
CA TYR A 4 17.41 -13.20 24.80
C TYR A 4 18.49 -12.27 24.23
N HIS A 5 18.50 -12.04 22.91
CA HIS A 5 19.49 -11.19 22.23
C HIS A 5 18.99 -9.75 21.94
N TYR A 6 17.76 -9.42 22.35
CA TYR A 6 17.19 -8.11 22.08
C TYR A 6 17.90 -7.00 22.86
N GLU A 7 18.23 -5.91 22.18
CA GLU A 7 18.64 -4.65 22.82
C GLU A 7 17.41 -3.76 23.08
N VAL A 8 17.63 -2.59 23.71
CA VAL A 8 16.53 -1.66 24.03
C VAL A 8 15.75 -1.27 22.77
N THR A 9 16.45 -1.00 21.67
CA THR A 9 15.86 -0.65 20.38
C THR A 9 14.97 -1.75 19.80
N ASP A 10 15.38 -3.02 19.93
CA ASP A 10 14.60 -4.14 19.41
C ASP A 10 13.27 -4.30 20.17
N PHE A 11 13.28 -4.07 21.49
CA PHE A 11 12.05 -4.03 22.29
C PHE A 11 11.15 -2.85 21.92
N LEU A 12 11.73 -1.68 21.59
CA LEU A 12 10.95 -0.52 21.14
C LEU A 12 10.27 -0.74 19.77
N GLU A 13 10.77 -1.65 18.96
CA GLU A 13 10.20 -2.00 17.66
C GLU A 13 9.24 -3.19 17.72
N ASP A 14 9.39 -4.07 18.74
CA ASP A 14 8.61 -5.30 18.86
C ASP A 14 7.14 -5.02 19.18
N HIS A 15 6.25 -5.53 18.31
CA HIS A 15 4.80 -5.30 18.44
C HIS A 15 4.20 -5.95 19.67
N TYR A 16 4.70 -7.16 20.08
CA TYR A 16 4.16 -7.87 21.24
C TYR A 16 4.58 -7.21 22.55
N PHE A 17 5.82 -6.69 22.61
CA PHE A 17 6.31 -5.90 23.72
C PHE A 17 5.53 -4.58 23.86
N LYS A 18 5.32 -3.85 22.76
CA LYS A 18 4.50 -2.63 22.75
C LYS A 18 3.07 -2.88 23.24
N SER A 19 2.45 -3.95 22.78
CA SER A 19 1.09 -4.29 23.22
C SER A 19 1.02 -4.59 24.71
N TRP A 20 2.05 -5.23 25.27
CA TRP A 20 2.13 -5.43 26.71
C TRP A 20 2.30 -4.14 27.50
N VAL A 21 3.09 -3.18 27.01
CA VAL A 21 3.31 -1.89 27.67
C VAL A 21 2.07 -0.99 27.62
N TYR A 22 1.36 -0.95 26.49
CA TYR A 22 0.25 -0.03 26.26
C TYR A 22 -1.12 -0.60 26.67
N ALA A 23 -1.33 -1.89 26.51
CA ALA A 23 -2.58 -2.56 26.82
C ALA A 23 -2.29 -3.98 27.36
N PRO A 24 -1.80 -4.11 28.63
CA PRO A 24 -1.44 -5.40 29.22
C PRO A 24 -2.66 -6.31 29.32
N THR A 25 -2.47 -7.57 28.95
CA THR A 25 -3.43 -8.64 29.14
C THR A 25 -2.86 -9.66 30.15
N PRO A 26 -3.69 -10.44 30.84
CA PRO A 26 -3.19 -11.46 31.77
C PRO A 26 -2.16 -12.41 31.12
N GLU A 27 -2.37 -12.76 29.85
CA GLU A 27 -1.47 -13.65 29.10
C GLU A 27 -0.12 -12.98 28.79
N SER A 28 -0.13 -11.71 28.42
CA SER A 28 1.10 -10.94 28.15
C SER A 28 1.87 -10.66 29.45
N ASP A 29 1.18 -10.38 30.56
CA ASP A 29 1.80 -10.20 31.88
C ASP A 29 2.46 -11.49 32.35
N ASP A 30 1.79 -12.62 32.27
CA ASP A 30 2.35 -13.92 32.61
C ASP A 30 3.58 -14.27 31.78
N PHE A 31 3.53 -14.00 30.46
CA PHE A 31 4.65 -14.25 29.57
C PHE A 31 5.87 -13.42 29.94
N TRP A 32 5.73 -12.10 30.05
CA TRP A 32 6.86 -11.21 30.32
C TRP A 32 7.40 -11.35 31.73
N ASN A 33 6.55 -11.60 32.72
CA ASN A 33 6.98 -11.91 34.09
C ASN A 33 7.79 -13.21 34.16
N ASN A 34 7.33 -14.27 33.48
CA ASN A 34 8.07 -15.53 33.41
C ASN A 34 9.40 -15.35 32.67
N PHE A 35 9.43 -14.58 31.60
CA PHE A 35 10.65 -14.27 30.85
C PHE A 35 11.68 -13.55 31.75
N LEU A 36 11.27 -12.55 32.51
CA LEU A 36 12.14 -11.81 33.44
C LEU A 36 12.62 -12.65 34.62
N ILE A 37 11.81 -13.60 35.10
CA ILE A 37 12.24 -14.56 36.12
C ILE A 37 13.32 -15.51 35.60
N GLN A 38 13.18 -15.96 34.34
CA GLN A 38 14.15 -16.85 33.69
C GLN A 38 15.42 -16.13 33.25
N HIS A 39 15.35 -14.83 32.97
CA HIS A 39 16.43 -13.98 32.44
C HIS A 39 16.64 -12.72 33.30
N PRO A 40 17.09 -12.82 34.53
CA PRO A 40 17.25 -11.67 35.44
C PRO A 40 18.26 -10.63 34.92
N GLU A 41 19.22 -11.03 34.09
CA GLU A 41 20.16 -10.15 33.40
C GLU A 41 19.50 -9.21 32.37
N ARG A 42 18.25 -9.49 31.97
CA ARG A 42 17.48 -8.70 31.00
C ARG A 42 16.52 -7.68 31.62
N VAL A 43 16.38 -7.72 32.93
CA VAL A 43 15.46 -6.82 33.68
C VAL A 43 15.77 -5.35 33.37
N GLU A 44 17.04 -4.97 33.33
CA GLU A 44 17.46 -3.58 33.10
C GLU A 44 17.12 -3.13 31.64
N THR A 45 17.37 -3.98 30.64
CA THR A 45 17.07 -3.70 29.24
C THR A 45 15.56 -3.55 29.01
N VAL A 46 14.77 -4.48 29.55
CA VAL A 46 13.30 -4.48 29.42
C VAL A 46 12.69 -3.30 30.19
N SER A 47 13.20 -2.97 31.39
CA SER A 47 12.70 -1.84 32.18
C SER A 47 13.01 -0.50 31.50
N SER A 48 14.18 -0.37 30.89
CA SER A 48 14.57 0.82 30.12
C SER A 48 13.68 1.02 28.89
N ALA A 49 13.44 -0.05 28.11
CA ALA A 49 12.53 0.00 26.98
C ALA A 49 11.09 0.36 27.39
N LYS A 50 10.61 -0.23 28.49
CA LYS A 50 9.29 0.07 29.05
C LYS A 50 9.18 1.52 29.53
N ALA A 51 10.22 2.07 30.19
CA ALA A 51 10.25 3.45 30.64
C ALA A 51 10.20 4.44 29.48
N ILE A 52 10.92 4.17 28.39
CA ILE A 52 10.89 5.01 27.17
C ILE A 52 9.48 5.02 26.55
N LEU A 53 8.84 3.86 26.35
CA LEU A 53 7.49 3.78 25.79
C LEU A 53 6.44 4.46 26.69
N THR A 54 6.59 4.35 27.99
CA THR A 54 5.68 4.99 28.96
C THR A 54 5.90 6.51 29.00
N GLY A 55 7.15 6.99 28.86
CA GLY A 55 7.48 8.41 28.77
C GLY A 55 6.89 9.07 27.52
N ILE A 56 6.98 8.41 26.37
CA ILE A 56 6.35 8.87 25.10
C ILE A 56 4.83 9.01 25.28
N ARG A 57 4.19 8.08 25.99
CA ARG A 57 2.76 8.14 26.27
C ARG A 57 2.37 9.33 27.15
N SER A 58 3.15 9.63 28.20
CA SER A 58 2.84 10.75 29.10
C SER A 58 2.95 12.11 28.41
N GLU A 59 3.90 12.29 27.49
CA GLU A 59 4.00 13.50 26.67
C GLU A 59 2.83 13.63 25.66
N MET A 60 2.34 12.52 25.13
CA MET A 60 1.18 12.54 24.22
C MET A 60 -0.15 12.76 24.96
N GLU A 61 -0.28 12.35 26.23
CA GLU A 61 -1.50 12.55 27.03
C GLU A 61 -1.62 14.00 27.56
N GLU A 62 -0.51 14.75 27.70
CA GLU A 62 -0.55 16.18 28.08
C GLU A 62 -1.06 17.11 26.97
N ASP A 63 -0.97 16.69 25.71
CA ASP A 63 -1.44 17.49 24.55
C ASP A 63 -2.92 17.29 24.19
N PHE A 64 -3.62 16.35 24.83
CA PHE A 64 -5.06 16.18 24.63
C PHE A 64 -5.86 16.85 25.74
N PRO A 65 -6.84 17.73 25.40
CA PRO A 65 -7.70 18.34 26.40
C PRO A 65 -8.49 17.26 27.14
N THR A 66 -8.50 17.33 28.47
CA THR A 66 -9.27 16.42 29.32
C THR A 66 -10.79 16.59 29.09
N ASP A 67 -11.57 15.54 29.33
CA ASP A 67 -13.04 15.55 29.15
C ASP A 67 -13.71 16.77 29.79
N ASN A 68 -13.23 17.23 30.96
CA ASN A 68 -13.72 18.45 31.62
C ASN A 68 -13.36 19.73 30.85
N GLN A 69 -12.26 19.76 30.12
CA GLN A 69 -11.89 20.91 29.26
C GLN A 69 -12.70 20.91 27.96
N VAL A 70 -13.02 19.75 27.42
CA VAL A 70 -13.92 19.61 26.26
C VAL A 70 -15.34 20.05 26.62
N GLU A 71 -15.87 19.67 27.79
CA GLU A 71 -17.16 20.13 28.29
C GLU A 71 -17.18 21.64 28.51
N SER A 72 -16.13 22.22 29.11
CA SER A 72 -16.07 23.67 29.31
C SER A 72 -15.95 24.46 28.00
N MET A 73 -15.25 23.92 26.98
CA MET A 73 -15.21 24.50 25.65
C MET A 73 -16.55 24.40 24.92
N LEU A 74 -17.27 23.29 25.08
CA LEU A 74 -18.61 23.12 24.54
C LEU A 74 -19.61 24.09 25.19
N ASP A 75 -19.56 24.29 26.51
CA ASP A 75 -20.37 25.22 27.23
C ASP A 75 -20.10 26.69 26.84
N GLU A 76 -18.83 27.05 26.59
CA GLU A 76 -18.48 28.38 26.11
C GLU A 76 -18.96 28.64 24.66
N ILE A 77 -18.94 27.62 23.80
CA ILE A 77 -19.48 27.71 22.43
C ILE A 77 -21.02 27.82 22.47
N LEU A 78 -21.65 27.07 23.36
CA LEU A 78 -23.13 27.12 23.54
C LEU A 78 -23.59 28.42 24.20
N ALA A 79 -22.81 28.95 25.17
CA ALA A 79 -23.09 30.23 25.82
C ALA A 79 -23.00 31.45 24.88
N ARG A 80 -22.15 31.38 23.85
CA ARG A 80 -22.05 32.43 22.80
C ARG A 80 -23.26 32.48 21.87
N LYS A 81 -24.17 31.49 21.91
CA LYS A 81 -25.40 31.46 21.10
C LYS A 81 -26.57 32.21 21.69
N ASP A 82 -26.49 32.66 22.94
CA ASP A 82 -27.58 33.43 23.60
C ASP A 82 -27.41 34.95 23.48
N VAL A 83 -27.21 35.47 22.29
CA VAL A 83 -27.49 36.88 22.00
C VAL A 83 -28.98 37.01 21.68
N LYS A 84 -29.77 37.16 22.70
CA LYS A 84 -31.16 37.57 22.58
C LYS A 84 -31.25 38.94 21.93
N ARG A 85 -31.31 39.00 20.61
CA ARG A 85 -31.74 40.16 19.88
C ARG A 85 -33.27 40.18 19.88
N ARG A 86 -33.85 40.96 20.82
CA ARG A 86 -35.26 41.30 20.86
C ARG A 86 -35.63 42.02 19.57
N TRP A 87 -36.14 41.31 18.58
CA TRP A 87 -36.84 41.90 17.45
C TRP A 87 -38.33 41.73 17.69
N GLN A 88 -38.98 42.83 18.07
CA GLN A 88 -40.41 42.97 17.97
C GLN A 88 -40.76 43.17 16.50
N ILE A 89 -41.12 42.08 15.82
CA ILE A 89 -41.67 42.10 14.47
C ILE A 89 -43.11 41.59 14.59
N GLY A 90 -44.04 42.46 14.13
CA GLY A 90 -45.48 42.30 14.30
C GLY A 90 -46.04 40.98 13.75
N GLY A 91 -47.04 40.50 14.43
CA GLY A 91 -47.66 39.17 14.33
C GLY A 91 -48.39 38.81 13.03
N LEU A 92 -48.16 39.50 11.91
CA LEU A 92 -48.80 39.15 10.63
C LEU A 92 -47.86 38.35 9.68
N TRP A 93 -46.54 38.48 9.82
CA TRP A 93 -45.57 37.81 9.00
C TRP A 93 -45.21 36.38 9.49
N PHE A 94 -45.58 36.06 10.74
CA PHE A 94 -45.28 34.74 11.34
C PHE A 94 -46.13 33.60 10.74
N ARG A 95 -47.29 33.90 10.14
CA ARG A 95 -48.16 32.89 9.52
C ARG A 95 -47.76 32.53 8.10
N LEU A 96 -47.04 33.39 7.40
CA LEU A 96 -46.50 33.14 6.06
C LEU A 96 -45.08 32.50 6.10
N GLY A 97 -44.30 32.80 7.15
CA GLY A 97 -42.96 32.23 7.32
C GLY A 97 -42.94 30.74 7.72
N ALA A 98 -43.95 30.28 8.47
CA ALA A 98 -44.03 28.89 8.92
C ALA A 98 -44.31 27.89 7.78
N SER A 99 -45.00 28.34 6.71
CA SER A 99 -45.24 27.48 5.53
C SER A 99 -44.06 27.38 4.60
N LEU A 100 -43.20 28.41 4.52
CA LEU A 100 -41.96 28.40 3.73
C LEU A 100 -40.86 27.60 4.41
N SER A 101 -40.78 27.61 5.75
CA SER A 101 -39.81 26.82 6.50
C SER A 101 -40.10 25.30 6.43
N ALA A 102 -41.40 24.93 6.47
CA ALA A 102 -41.79 23.52 6.31
C ALA A 102 -41.46 23.00 4.88
N ALA A 103 -41.69 23.82 3.86
CA ALA A 103 -41.33 23.45 2.48
C ALA A 103 -39.79 23.33 2.28
N ALA A 104 -39.01 24.21 2.91
CA ALA A 104 -37.56 24.13 2.87
C ALA A 104 -37.01 22.86 3.58
N VAL A 105 -37.59 22.50 4.73
CA VAL A 105 -37.21 21.25 5.43
C VAL A 105 -37.62 20.03 4.61
N VAL A 106 -38.81 20.03 3.99
CA VAL A 106 -39.25 18.93 3.11
C VAL A 106 -38.36 18.83 1.88
N LEU A 107 -37.93 19.93 1.27
CA LEU A 107 -36.99 19.92 0.14
C LEU A 107 -35.59 19.47 0.55
N LEU A 108 -35.11 19.83 1.76
CA LEU A 108 -33.86 19.34 2.31
C LEU A 108 -33.91 17.83 2.62
N VAL A 109 -35.03 17.37 3.20
CA VAL A 109 -35.23 15.93 3.46
C VAL A 109 -35.39 15.17 2.15
N ILE A 110 -36.12 15.69 1.16
CA ILE A 110 -36.22 15.09 -0.18
C ILE A 110 -34.88 15.15 -0.89
N GLY A 111 -34.11 16.22 -0.77
CA GLY A 111 -32.74 16.34 -1.29
C GLY A 111 -31.78 15.34 -0.62
N TRP A 112 -31.92 15.12 0.69
CA TRP A 112 -31.15 14.15 1.44
C TRP A 112 -31.57 12.70 1.12
N LEU A 113 -32.86 12.43 0.96
CA LEU A 113 -33.42 11.16 0.50
C LEU A 113 -33.16 10.89 -0.99
N ARG A 114 -32.97 11.94 -1.79
CA ARG A 114 -32.59 11.91 -3.20
C ARG A 114 -31.11 12.15 -3.42
N GLN A 115 -30.28 12.26 -2.38
CA GLN A 115 -28.86 12.10 -2.61
C GLN A 115 -28.73 10.78 -3.35
N PRO A 116 -28.27 10.81 -4.63
CA PRO A 116 -27.97 9.58 -5.30
C PRO A 116 -27.03 8.87 -4.32
N ASN A 117 -27.42 7.68 -3.86
CA ASN A 117 -26.45 6.78 -3.32
C ASN A 117 -25.29 6.94 -4.28
N ARG A 118 -24.15 7.47 -3.83
CA ARG A 118 -22.92 7.31 -4.57
C ARG A 118 -22.93 5.81 -4.82
N HIS A 119 -23.31 5.42 -6.04
CA HIS A 119 -23.10 4.08 -6.48
C HIS A 119 -21.62 3.90 -6.22
N ASP A 120 -21.32 3.20 -5.13
CA ASP A 120 -20.04 2.63 -4.96
C ASP A 120 -19.87 1.81 -6.23
N ASN A 121 -19.09 2.34 -7.20
CA ASN A 121 -18.68 1.60 -8.38
C ASN A 121 -17.75 0.44 -7.95
N HIS A 122 -18.03 -0.09 -6.78
CA HIS A 122 -17.30 -1.17 -6.14
C HIS A 122 -17.77 -2.47 -6.79
N VAL A 123 -17.00 -2.96 -7.71
CA VAL A 123 -17.26 -4.24 -8.33
C VAL A 123 -16.85 -5.35 -7.36
N SER A 124 -17.83 -6.07 -6.83
CA SER A 124 -17.55 -7.20 -5.94
C SER A 124 -17.06 -8.42 -6.71
N TYR A 125 -16.31 -9.28 -6.02
CA TYR A 125 -15.87 -10.57 -6.57
C TYR A 125 -17.07 -11.41 -7.01
N HIS A 126 -18.16 -11.41 -6.24
CA HIS A 126 -19.37 -12.14 -6.56
C HIS A 126 -19.99 -11.66 -7.87
N GLU A 127 -20.02 -10.37 -8.14
CA GLU A 127 -20.49 -9.83 -9.44
C GLU A 127 -19.61 -10.28 -10.59
N LEU A 128 -18.27 -10.27 -10.40
CA LEU A 128 -17.32 -10.73 -11.40
C LEU A 128 -17.56 -12.19 -11.77
N VAL A 129 -17.71 -13.06 -10.77
CA VAL A 129 -17.88 -14.49 -10.95
C VAL A 129 -19.27 -14.84 -11.50
N SER A 130 -20.32 -14.14 -11.03
CA SER A 130 -21.71 -14.39 -11.50
C SER A 130 -21.97 -13.92 -12.93
N ALA A 131 -21.19 -12.95 -13.43
CA ALA A 131 -21.28 -12.50 -14.81
C ALA A 131 -20.68 -13.47 -15.82
N VAL A 132 -19.99 -14.53 -15.37
CA VAL A 132 -19.36 -15.53 -16.24
C VAL A 132 -20.35 -16.67 -16.49
N GLU A 133 -20.75 -16.83 -17.75
CA GLU A 133 -21.72 -17.88 -18.17
C GLU A 133 -21.15 -19.30 -18.13
N VAL A 134 -19.81 -19.44 -18.01
CA VAL A 134 -19.11 -20.74 -18.06
C VAL A 134 -18.82 -21.24 -16.66
N PRO A 135 -18.88 -22.56 -16.39
CA PRO A 135 -18.56 -23.11 -15.08
C PRO A 135 -17.14 -22.76 -14.63
N LEU A 136 -17.04 -22.19 -13.43
CA LEU A 136 -15.77 -21.86 -12.78
C LEU A 136 -15.36 -22.96 -11.79
N THR A 137 -14.07 -23.06 -11.55
CA THR A 137 -13.49 -23.76 -10.40
C THR A 137 -13.11 -22.69 -9.40
N GLU A 138 -13.67 -22.75 -8.20
CA GLU A 138 -13.38 -21.81 -7.12
C GLU A 138 -12.59 -22.48 -6.00
N GLN A 139 -11.64 -21.75 -5.46
CA GLN A 139 -10.84 -22.13 -4.29
C GLN A 139 -10.80 -20.95 -3.32
N THR A 140 -11.22 -21.18 -2.08
CA THR A 140 -11.19 -20.20 -1.01
C THR A 140 -10.23 -20.66 0.09
N ASN A 141 -9.31 -19.80 0.49
CA ASN A 141 -8.44 -20.08 1.62
C ASN A 141 -9.08 -19.62 2.94
N THR A 142 -9.70 -20.56 3.64
CA THR A 142 -10.29 -20.38 4.97
C THR A 142 -9.30 -20.66 6.11
N THR A 143 -8.06 -21.04 5.78
CA THR A 143 -7.02 -21.35 6.77
C THR A 143 -6.28 -20.07 7.22
N THR A 144 -5.41 -20.20 8.21
CA THR A 144 -4.57 -19.10 8.70
C THR A 144 -3.20 -19.02 8.01
N ALA A 145 -2.90 -19.98 7.11
CA ALA A 145 -1.64 -20.03 6.36
C ALA A 145 -1.91 -19.92 4.86
N PRO A 146 -0.94 -19.44 4.06
CA PRO A 146 -1.05 -19.44 2.61
C PRO A 146 -1.18 -20.85 2.05
N ILE A 147 -2.00 -21.03 0.98
CA ILE A 147 -2.13 -22.29 0.26
C ILE A 147 -1.58 -22.16 -1.16
N LEU A 148 -0.87 -23.18 -1.61
CA LEU A 148 -0.34 -23.24 -2.97
C LEU A 148 -1.32 -23.99 -3.88
N LEU A 149 -1.73 -23.31 -4.96
CA LEU A 149 -2.59 -23.87 -6.00
C LEU A 149 -1.80 -23.97 -7.30
N THR A 150 -1.99 -25.06 -8.04
CA THR A 150 -1.41 -25.22 -9.38
C THR A 150 -2.53 -25.20 -10.41
N LEU A 151 -2.42 -24.30 -11.38
CA LEU A 151 -3.38 -24.17 -12.49
C LEU A 151 -3.08 -25.19 -13.60
N PRO A 152 -4.03 -25.44 -14.53
CA PRO A 152 -3.85 -26.38 -15.62
C PRO A 152 -2.68 -26.06 -16.57
N ASP A 153 -2.28 -24.79 -16.69
CA ASP A 153 -1.14 -24.33 -17.49
C ASP A 153 0.22 -24.38 -16.76
N ARG A 154 0.24 -24.98 -15.56
CA ARG A 154 1.38 -25.08 -14.63
C ARG A 154 1.76 -23.73 -13.98
N SER A 155 0.95 -22.70 -14.14
CA SER A 155 1.08 -21.50 -13.31
C SER A 155 0.74 -21.82 -11.86
N THR A 156 1.37 -21.14 -10.91
CA THR A 156 1.11 -21.33 -9.49
C THR A 156 0.54 -20.06 -8.86
N ILE A 157 -0.32 -20.25 -7.88
CA ILE A 157 -0.95 -19.20 -7.08
C ILE A 157 -0.72 -19.51 -5.61
N LEU A 158 0.01 -18.65 -4.90
CA LEU A 158 0.11 -18.70 -3.45
C LEU A 158 -1.00 -17.81 -2.87
N LEU A 159 -2.11 -18.42 -2.53
CA LEU A 159 -3.34 -17.74 -2.07
C LEU A 159 -3.26 -17.48 -0.57
N GLN A 160 -3.31 -16.23 -0.17
CA GLN A 160 -3.23 -15.80 1.24
C GLN A 160 -4.51 -16.15 2.00
N PRO A 161 -4.49 -16.16 3.35
CA PRO A 161 -5.69 -16.31 4.17
C PRO A 161 -6.81 -15.32 3.80
N LYS A 162 -8.07 -15.74 3.91
CA LYS A 162 -9.27 -14.94 3.59
C LYS A 162 -9.34 -14.46 2.13
N SER A 163 -8.72 -15.20 1.23
CA SER A 163 -8.72 -14.90 -0.20
C SER A 163 -9.39 -16.00 -0.99
N SER A 164 -10.01 -15.63 -2.11
CA SER A 164 -10.70 -16.55 -3.02
C SER A 164 -10.21 -16.33 -4.45
N VAL A 165 -10.06 -17.43 -5.17
CA VAL A 165 -9.69 -17.42 -6.58
C VAL A 165 -10.61 -18.31 -7.38
N SER A 166 -11.09 -17.81 -8.52
CA SER A 166 -11.87 -18.59 -9.48
C SER A 166 -11.21 -18.58 -10.84
N TYR A 167 -11.29 -19.68 -11.57
CA TYR A 167 -10.83 -19.78 -12.95
C TYR A 167 -11.73 -20.73 -13.75
N ARG A 168 -11.77 -20.54 -15.08
CA ARG A 168 -12.64 -21.33 -15.96
C ARG A 168 -12.21 -22.79 -16.01
N LYS A 169 -13.19 -23.72 -16.05
CA LYS A 169 -12.88 -25.15 -16.22
C LYS A 169 -12.24 -25.46 -17.57
N ASP A 170 -12.57 -24.70 -18.61
CA ASP A 170 -12.02 -24.82 -19.95
C ASP A 170 -10.76 -23.94 -20.17
N PHE A 171 -10.04 -23.62 -19.08
CA PHE A 171 -8.89 -22.74 -19.02
C PHE A 171 -7.83 -22.98 -20.12
N MET A 172 -7.62 -24.23 -20.50
CA MET A 172 -6.64 -24.61 -21.53
C MET A 172 -7.14 -24.41 -22.97
N GLN A 173 -8.44 -24.25 -23.18
CA GLN A 173 -9.06 -24.19 -24.51
C GLN A 173 -9.30 -22.77 -25.02
N ASN A 174 -9.19 -21.77 -24.12
CA ASN A 174 -9.48 -20.39 -24.42
C ASN A 174 -8.25 -19.61 -24.92
N ALA A 175 -8.51 -18.55 -25.67
CA ALA A 175 -7.48 -17.60 -26.11
C ALA A 175 -6.83 -16.86 -24.93
N LEU A 176 -7.58 -16.63 -23.85
CA LEU A 176 -7.12 -16.01 -22.60
C LEU A 176 -7.10 -17.01 -21.47
N ARG A 177 -6.17 -16.86 -20.54
CA ARG A 177 -6.08 -17.58 -19.27
C ARG A 177 -6.65 -16.68 -18.18
N GLU A 178 -7.96 -16.79 -17.94
CA GLU A 178 -8.71 -15.88 -17.08
C GLU A 178 -8.83 -16.40 -15.65
N VAL A 179 -8.55 -15.52 -14.71
CA VAL A 179 -8.60 -15.76 -13.26
C VAL A 179 -9.31 -14.58 -12.58
N TYR A 180 -10.13 -14.87 -11.61
CA TYR A 180 -10.85 -13.90 -10.78
C TYR A 180 -10.32 -13.99 -9.35
N LEU A 181 -9.97 -12.87 -8.74
CA LEU A 181 -9.35 -12.81 -7.41
C LEU A 181 -10.12 -11.87 -6.48
N SER A 182 -10.39 -12.33 -5.27
CA SER A 182 -10.69 -11.50 -4.10
C SER A 182 -9.65 -11.76 -3.01
N GLY A 183 -9.15 -10.71 -2.38
CA GLY A 183 -8.12 -10.82 -1.35
C GLY A 183 -6.70 -10.70 -1.90
N GLN A 184 -5.75 -11.48 -1.40
CA GLN A 184 -4.34 -11.38 -1.74
C GLN A 184 -3.79 -12.70 -2.27
N ALA A 185 -3.07 -12.62 -3.40
CA ALA A 185 -2.38 -13.76 -3.98
C ALA A 185 -1.06 -13.36 -4.65
N PHE A 186 -0.07 -14.24 -4.59
CA PHE A 186 1.15 -14.17 -5.39
C PHE A 186 1.05 -15.18 -6.53
N PHE A 187 1.31 -14.70 -7.74
CA PHE A 187 1.22 -15.47 -8.99
C PHE A 187 2.59 -15.72 -9.57
N GLU A 188 2.87 -16.96 -9.97
CA GLU A 188 3.98 -17.32 -10.84
C GLU A 188 3.40 -17.86 -12.14
N VAL A 189 3.35 -17.03 -13.16
CA VAL A 189 2.67 -17.35 -14.41
C VAL A 189 3.64 -17.93 -15.43
N THR A 190 3.30 -19.11 -15.95
CA THR A 190 4.05 -19.75 -17.04
C THR A 190 4.03 -18.88 -18.30
N LYS A 191 5.24 -18.68 -18.89
CA LYS A 191 5.42 -17.79 -20.06
C LYS A 191 4.68 -18.34 -21.29
N ASN A 192 3.73 -17.56 -21.78
CA ASN A 192 3.03 -17.82 -23.04
C ASN A 192 2.53 -16.49 -23.62
N ARG A 193 3.16 -16.07 -24.73
CA ARG A 193 2.84 -14.80 -25.40
C ARG A 193 1.57 -14.89 -26.26
N GLU A 194 1.23 -16.08 -26.75
CA GLU A 194 0.05 -16.28 -27.59
C GLU A 194 -1.24 -16.33 -26.78
N ARG A 195 -1.13 -16.72 -25.50
CA ARG A 195 -2.25 -16.83 -24.59
C ARG A 195 -2.01 -16.00 -23.33
N PRO A 196 -2.34 -14.73 -23.34
CA PRO A 196 -2.19 -13.86 -22.17
C PRO A 196 -2.88 -14.41 -20.93
N PHE A 197 -2.32 -14.16 -19.76
CA PHE A 197 -2.92 -14.46 -18.46
C PHE A 197 -3.53 -13.18 -17.91
N VAL A 198 -4.81 -13.23 -17.55
CA VAL A 198 -5.58 -12.06 -17.11
C VAL A 198 -6.19 -12.32 -15.75
N VAL A 199 -5.91 -11.45 -14.80
CA VAL A 199 -6.52 -11.47 -13.47
C VAL A 199 -7.51 -10.32 -13.35
N TYR A 200 -8.76 -10.65 -13.09
CA TYR A 200 -9.80 -9.70 -12.72
C TYR A 200 -9.85 -9.60 -11.20
N SER A 201 -9.57 -8.43 -10.67
CA SER A 201 -9.55 -8.17 -9.23
C SER A 201 -10.29 -6.86 -8.92
N ASN A 202 -11.55 -6.99 -8.52
CA ASN A 202 -12.44 -5.86 -8.30
C ASN A 202 -12.49 -4.91 -9.51
N GLU A 203 -12.02 -3.68 -9.35
CA GLU A 203 -12.03 -2.62 -10.38
C GLU A 203 -10.81 -2.68 -11.32
N LEU A 204 -9.85 -3.58 -11.08
CA LEU A 204 -8.63 -3.69 -11.89
C LEU A 204 -8.61 -4.96 -12.74
N VAL A 205 -8.03 -4.82 -13.91
CA VAL A 205 -7.64 -5.92 -14.78
C VAL A 205 -6.12 -5.92 -14.91
N THR A 206 -5.51 -7.05 -14.58
CA THR A 206 -4.06 -7.26 -14.63
C THR A 206 -3.74 -8.28 -15.70
N LYS A 207 -2.95 -7.91 -16.70
CA LYS A 207 -2.57 -8.77 -17.84
C LYS A 207 -1.08 -9.02 -17.84
N VAL A 208 -0.69 -10.30 -18.02
CA VAL A 208 0.70 -10.73 -18.08
C VAL A 208 0.92 -11.80 -19.14
N LEU A 209 2.19 -11.97 -19.57
CA LEU A 209 2.59 -12.96 -20.58
C LEU A 209 3.50 -14.05 -20.00
N GLY A 210 3.88 -13.94 -18.73
CA GLY A 210 4.79 -14.84 -18.03
C GLY A 210 5.63 -14.05 -17.02
N THR A 211 5.16 -13.95 -15.81
CA THR A 211 5.53 -12.91 -14.84
C THR A 211 5.29 -13.45 -13.43
N SER A 212 6.12 -13.06 -12.48
CA SER A 212 5.86 -13.26 -11.06
C SER A 212 5.43 -11.93 -10.44
N PHE A 213 4.24 -11.90 -9.84
CA PHE A 213 3.65 -10.67 -9.31
C PHE A 213 2.66 -10.97 -8.18
N MET A 214 2.38 -9.96 -7.37
CA MET A 214 1.42 -10.02 -6.28
C MET A 214 0.25 -9.06 -6.56
N ILE A 215 -0.96 -9.48 -6.24
CA ILE A 215 -2.14 -8.62 -6.18
C ILE A 215 -2.70 -8.67 -4.75
N LYS A 216 -3.05 -7.49 -4.23
CA LYS A 216 -3.80 -7.33 -2.99
C LYS A 216 -5.06 -6.51 -3.28
N ALA A 217 -6.21 -7.19 -3.28
CA ALA A 217 -7.51 -6.67 -3.70
C ALA A 217 -8.63 -7.15 -2.76
N PHE A 218 -8.51 -6.85 -1.46
CA PHE A 218 -9.58 -7.13 -0.50
C PHE A 218 -10.78 -6.23 -0.78
N GLU A 219 -11.99 -6.75 -0.63
CA GLU A 219 -13.22 -6.00 -0.94
C GLU A 219 -13.42 -4.77 -0.03
N ASP A 220 -13.02 -4.88 1.23
CA ASP A 220 -13.11 -3.83 2.25
C ASP A 220 -11.94 -2.82 2.20
N ALA A 221 -10.90 -3.08 1.41
CA ALA A 221 -9.75 -2.19 1.30
C ALA A 221 -10.08 -0.98 0.43
N ARG A 222 -9.55 0.20 0.79
CA ARG A 222 -9.70 1.44 0.00
C ARG A 222 -8.88 1.46 -1.28
N GLN A 223 -7.90 0.56 -1.39
CA GLN A 223 -6.95 0.51 -2.50
C GLN A 223 -6.73 -0.91 -2.95
N VAL A 224 -6.47 -1.07 -4.25
CA VAL A 224 -5.96 -2.31 -4.84
C VAL A 224 -4.48 -2.09 -5.17
N GLU A 225 -3.65 -3.05 -4.80
CA GLU A 225 -2.20 -3.00 -5.02
C GLU A 225 -1.75 -4.13 -5.94
N VAL A 226 -0.90 -3.81 -6.90
CA VAL A 226 -0.24 -4.77 -7.79
C VAL A 226 1.26 -4.51 -7.75
N CYS A 227 2.07 -5.52 -7.36
CA CYS A 227 3.53 -5.44 -7.28
C CYS A 227 4.18 -6.47 -8.19
N VAL A 228 5.26 -6.11 -8.87
CA VAL A 228 5.98 -7.00 -9.79
C VAL A 228 7.29 -7.48 -9.16
N LYS A 229 7.49 -8.81 -9.19
CA LYS A 229 8.76 -9.44 -8.80
C LYS A 229 9.64 -9.77 -10.00
N SER A 230 9.05 -10.25 -11.10
CA SER A 230 9.79 -10.54 -12.33
C SER A 230 8.91 -10.36 -13.56
N GLY A 231 9.49 -9.94 -14.69
CA GLY A 231 8.78 -9.76 -15.96
C GLY A 231 8.10 -8.39 -16.08
N LYS A 232 6.99 -8.32 -16.82
CA LYS A 232 6.22 -7.09 -17.03
C LYS A 232 4.73 -7.35 -16.82
N VAL A 233 4.07 -6.43 -16.15
CA VAL A 233 2.64 -6.47 -15.86
C VAL A 233 1.98 -5.25 -16.47
N SER A 234 0.84 -5.44 -17.10
CA SER A 234 -0.03 -4.39 -17.63
C SER A 234 -1.27 -4.31 -16.74
N VAL A 235 -1.60 -3.11 -16.27
CA VAL A 235 -2.73 -2.87 -15.38
C VAL A 235 -3.68 -1.86 -16.01
N PHE A 236 -4.98 -2.16 -15.95
CA PHE A 236 -6.06 -1.33 -16.47
C PHE A 236 -7.14 -1.14 -15.40
N PRO A 237 -7.70 0.08 -15.25
CA PRO A 237 -8.99 0.23 -14.60
C PRO A 237 -10.07 -0.45 -15.45
N ARG A 238 -10.97 -1.18 -14.83
CA ARG A 238 -12.05 -1.88 -15.56
C ARG A 238 -13.05 -0.94 -16.25
N THR A 239 -13.12 0.29 -15.81
CA THR A 239 -13.95 1.34 -16.40
C THR A 239 -13.36 1.93 -17.69
N ASP A 240 -12.12 1.59 -18.02
CA ASP A 240 -11.48 2.06 -19.22
C ASP A 240 -12.07 1.38 -20.46
N THR A 241 -12.51 2.16 -21.43
CA THR A 241 -13.08 1.65 -22.70
C THR A 241 -12.07 0.89 -23.55
N GLU A 242 -10.77 1.14 -23.34
CA GLU A 242 -9.66 0.46 -24.03
C GLU A 242 -9.35 -0.93 -23.46
N VAL A 243 -9.96 -1.32 -22.32
CA VAL A 243 -9.68 -2.59 -21.65
C VAL A 243 -9.94 -3.79 -22.56
N CYS A 244 -11.09 -3.82 -23.24
CA CYS A 244 -11.43 -4.94 -24.12
C CYS A 244 -10.44 -5.10 -25.26
N GLU A 245 -10.01 -3.99 -25.89
CA GLU A 245 -9.00 -4.02 -26.94
C GLU A 245 -7.61 -4.37 -26.38
N GLY A 246 -7.23 -3.80 -25.23
CA GLY A 246 -5.96 -4.05 -24.60
C GLY A 246 -5.78 -5.50 -24.12
N ILE A 247 -6.87 -6.14 -23.66
CA ILE A 247 -6.84 -7.56 -23.25
C ILE A 247 -6.68 -8.47 -24.45
N ALA A 248 -7.38 -8.18 -25.55
CA ALA A 248 -7.39 -9.03 -26.75
C ALA A 248 -6.07 -8.99 -27.53
N LYS A 249 -5.32 -7.89 -27.49
CA LYS A 249 -4.03 -7.76 -28.17
C LYS A 249 -2.96 -8.61 -27.50
N PRO A 250 -2.01 -9.23 -28.22
CA PRO A 250 -0.88 -9.96 -27.61
C PRO A 250 0.10 -9.02 -26.90
N GLU A 251 0.09 -7.74 -27.20
CA GLU A 251 0.98 -6.74 -26.63
C GLU A 251 0.48 -6.24 -25.28
N LEU A 252 1.41 -5.81 -24.42
CA LEU A 252 1.07 -5.16 -23.16
C LEU A 252 0.83 -3.66 -23.43
N THR A 253 -0.36 -3.18 -23.02
CA THR A 253 -0.79 -1.78 -23.14
C THR A 253 -1.31 -1.31 -21.77
N GLY A 254 -1.72 -0.03 -21.64
CA GLY A 254 -2.15 0.53 -20.35
C GLY A 254 -0.97 0.89 -19.43
N THR A 255 -1.16 0.86 -18.13
CA THR A 255 -0.09 1.14 -17.17
C THR A 255 0.82 -0.08 -17.02
N ILE A 256 2.04 0.04 -17.55
CA ILE A 256 3.04 -1.04 -17.50
C ILE A 256 3.94 -0.84 -16.30
N ILE A 257 4.10 -1.90 -15.49
CA ILE A 257 5.04 -1.96 -14.37
C ILE A 257 6.02 -3.12 -14.54
N THR A 258 7.25 -2.87 -14.08
CA THR A 258 8.41 -3.76 -14.14
C THR A 258 8.83 -4.17 -12.73
N PRO A 259 9.83 -5.05 -12.56
CA PRO A 259 10.27 -5.45 -11.23
C PRO A 259 10.55 -4.27 -10.31
N ASN A 260 10.30 -4.44 -9.02
CA ASN A 260 10.39 -3.41 -7.98
C ASN A 260 9.40 -2.25 -8.11
N GLN A 261 8.55 -2.24 -9.14
CA GLN A 261 7.47 -1.27 -9.28
C GLN A 261 6.15 -1.83 -8.74
N LYS A 262 5.31 -0.91 -8.25
CA LYS A 262 3.94 -1.18 -7.83
C LYS A 262 2.95 -0.19 -8.43
N VAL A 263 1.72 -0.63 -8.54
CA VAL A 263 0.54 0.20 -8.81
C VAL A 263 -0.35 0.18 -7.59
N LEU A 264 -0.80 1.37 -7.19
CA LEU A 264 -1.86 1.57 -6.20
C LEU A 264 -3.06 2.18 -6.93
N PHE A 265 -4.17 1.47 -6.95
CA PHE A 265 -5.44 1.98 -7.46
C PHE A 265 -6.28 2.47 -6.29
N SER A 266 -6.55 3.78 -6.24
CA SER A 266 -7.45 4.39 -5.27
C SER A 266 -8.90 4.26 -5.75
N ARG A 267 -9.73 3.54 -4.99
CA ARG A 267 -11.16 3.37 -5.29
C ARG A 267 -11.95 4.68 -5.17
N GLU A 268 -11.57 5.53 -4.21
CA GLU A 268 -12.23 6.82 -3.98
C GLU A 268 -11.96 7.81 -5.11
N GLN A 269 -10.74 7.83 -5.64
CA GLN A 269 -10.31 8.76 -6.67
C GLN A 269 -10.42 8.18 -8.09
N ILE A 270 -10.60 6.86 -8.21
CA ILE A 270 -10.60 6.10 -9.48
C ILE A 270 -9.31 6.39 -10.28
N GLN A 271 -8.19 6.40 -9.59
CA GLN A 271 -6.88 6.74 -10.16
C GLN A 271 -5.84 5.67 -9.87
N ILE A 272 -4.97 5.47 -10.86
CA ILE A 272 -3.79 4.63 -10.75
C ILE A 272 -2.59 5.50 -10.40
N HIS A 273 -1.90 5.12 -9.32
CA HIS A 273 -0.61 5.69 -8.93
C HIS A 273 0.48 4.64 -9.08
N LYS A 274 1.47 4.93 -9.91
CA LYS A 274 2.64 4.08 -10.07
C LYS A 274 3.74 4.54 -9.12
N GLY A 275 4.39 3.58 -8.44
CA GLY A 275 5.45 3.84 -7.50
C GLY A 275 6.44 2.68 -7.43
N LEU A 276 7.38 2.75 -6.50
CA LEU A 276 8.28 1.67 -6.16
C LEU A 276 7.77 0.92 -4.94
N VAL A 277 8.17 -0.35 -4.81
CA VAL A 277 7.94 -1.12 -3.59
C VAL A 277 8.74 -0.54 -2.42
N GLU A 278 8.32 -0.82 -1.19
CA GLU A 278 9.00 -0.30 0.02
C GLU A 278 10.42 -0.86 0.20
N SER A 279 10.64 -2.10 -0.23
CA SER A 279 11.93 -2.77 -0.15
C SER A 279 12.28 -3.36 -1.52
N PRO A 280 12.89 -2.57 -2.44
CA PRO A 280 13.32 -3.09 -3.73
C PRO A 280 14.38 -4.17 -3.60
N GLU A 281 14.17 -5.29 -4.28
CA GLU A 281 15.08 -6.45 -4.28
C GLU A 281 16.03 -6.38 -5.50
N ILE A 282 17.24 -6.92 -5.33
CA ILE A 282 18.18 -7.11 -6.43
C ILE A 282 17.58 -8.10 -7.43
N LEU A 283 17.63 -7.77 -8.71
CA LEU A 283 17.13 -8.64 -9.76
C LEU A 283 17.94 -9.92 -9.85
N ALA A 284 17.26 -11.06 -10.02
CA ALA A 284 17.93 -12.36 -10.18
C ALA A 284 18.87 -12.44 -11.40
N SER A 285 18.70 -11.54 -12.37
CA SER A 285 19.56 -11.40 -13.55
C SER A 285 20.82 -10.56 -13.29
N ALA A 286 20.87 -9.80 -12.20
CA ALA A 286 22.02 -9.01 -11.86
C ALA A 286 23.15 -9.94 -11.37
N VAL A 287 24.15 -10.12 -12.21
CA VAL A 287 25.37 -10.88 -11.87
C VAL A 287 26.26 -9.96 -11.05
N LEU A 288 25.98 -9.85 -9.75
CA LEU A 288 26.88 -9.14 -8.84
C LEU A 288 27.73 -10.17 -8.08
N PRO A 289 29.07 -10.02 -8.08
CA PRO A 289 29.86 -10.66 -7.03
C PRO A 289 29.43 -10.01 -5.70
N ALA A 290 28.87 -10.82 -4.80
CA ALA A 290 28.53 -10.40 -3.45
C ALA A 290 29.77 -9.89 -2.69
N PRO A 291 29.63 -9.19 -1.60
CA PRO A 291 28.70 -8.16 -1.11
C PRO A 291 29.38 -6.82 -0.80
N LEU A 292 30.45 -6.45 -1.46
CA LEU A 292 31.15 -5.18 -1.24
C LEU A 292 31.29 -4.40 -2.55
N LEU A 293 30.30 -3.56 -2.85
CA LEU A 293 30.43 -2.58 -3.93
C LEU A 293 31.31 -1.45 -3.41
N LYS A 294 32.61 -1.51 -3.72
CA LYS A 294 33.56 -0.41 -3.47
C LYS A 294 33.74 0.38 -4.74
N PHE A 295 33.44 1.63 -4.68
CA PHE A 295 33.64 2.59 -5.76
C PHE A 295 34.69 3.60 -5.29
N GLN A 296 35.70 3.86 -6.09
CA GLN A 296 36.71 4.85 -5.81
C GLN A 296 36.81 5.80 -7.00
N ASP A 297 36.58 7.08 -6.76
CA ASP A 297 36.57 8.14 -7.77
C ASP A 297 35.75 7.78 -9.02
N MET A 298 34.56 7.15 -8.80
CA MET A 298 33.68 6.71 -9.86
C MET A 298 32.75 7.85 -10.27
N PRO A 299 32.53 8.09 -11.58
CA PRO A 299 31.50 9.00 -12.04
C PRO A 299 30.10 8.53 -11.56
N VAL A 300 29.33 9.47 -11.00
CA VAL A 300 28.00 9.19 -10.44
C VAL A 300 27.06 8.61 -11.50
N ALA A 301 27.20 9.04 -12.77
CA ALA A 301 26.46 8.47 -13.89
C ALA A 301 26.66 6.94 -14.02
N ALA A 302 27.90 6.47 -13.86
CA ALA A 302 28.21 5.03 -13.90
C ALA A 302 27.65 4.28 -12.68
N LEU A 303 27.61 4.95 -11.52
CA LEU A 303 27.02 4.40 -10.30
C LEU A 303 25.50 4.29 -10.44
N PHE A 304 24.82 5.31 -10.97
CA PHE A 304 23.38 5.25 -11.24
C PHE A 304 23.05 4.14 -12.24
N SER A 305 23.79 4.03 -13.35
CA SER A 305 23.60 2.93 -14.31
C SER A 305 23.76 1.55 -13.68
N ASN A 306 24.70 1.39 -12.77
CA ASN A 306 24.86 0.13 -12.03
C ASN A 306 23.66 -0.18 -11.12
N ILE A 307 23.10 0.85 -10.46
CA ILE A 307 21.89 0.70 -9.64
C ILE A 307 20.68 0.38 -10.52
N GLU A 308 20.53 1.05 -11.66
CA GLU A 308 19.46 0.77 -12.63
C GLU A 308 19.50 -0.70 -13.11
N GLU A 309 20.65 -1.21 -13.47
CA GLU A 309 20.83 -2.61 -13.90
C GLU A 309 20.57 -3.58 -12.73
N THR A 310 21.01 -3.22 -11.52
CA THR A 310 20.88 -4.08 -10.34
C THR A 310 19.44 -4.23 -9.88
N TYR A 311 18.67 -3.13 -9.88
CA TYR A 311 17.32 -3.10 -9.35
C TYR A 311 16.23 -3.03 -10.43
N GLY A 312 16.57 -2.72 -11.68
CA GLY A 312 15.62 -2.53 -12.78
C GLY A 312 14.74 -1.30 -12.63
N ILE A 313 15.26 -0.27 -11.96
CA ILE A 313 14.58 0.99 -11.67
C ILE A 313 15.29 2.11 -12.40
N ASP A 314 14.56 2.89 -13.19
CA ASP A 314 15.13 4.04 -13.91
C ASP A 314 15.49 5.17 -12.94
N ILE A 315 16.66 5.79 -13.11
CA ILE A 315 17.12 6.98 -12.37
C ILE A 315 17.20 8.16 -13.33
N VAL A 316 16.43 9.21 -13.06
CA VAL A 316 16.36 10.41 -13.90
C VAL A 316 17.10 11.55 -13.20
N TYR A 317 18.08 12.13 -13.87
CA TYR A 317 18.89 13.25 -13.38
C TYR A 317 19.35 14.16 -14.52
N ASP A 318 19.79 15.39 -14.22
CA ASP A 318 20.43 16.26 -15.23
C ASP A 318 21.91 15.89 -15.36
N ASP A 319 22.24 15.24 -16.47
CA ASP A 319 23.62 14.78 -16.78
C ASP A 319 24.65 15.92 -16.78
N ARG A 320 24.23 17.15 -17.12
CA ARG A 320 25.12 18.32 -17.09
C ARG A 320 25.51 18.75 -15.69
N LEU A 321 24.67 18.46 -14.69
CA LEU A 321 24.90 18.81 -13.29
C LEU A 321 25.64 17.70 -12.55
N PHE A 322 25.31 16.43 -12.85
CA PHE A 322 25.74 15.29 -12.06
C PHE A 322 26.63 14.31 -12.80
N GLY A 323 26.69 14.34 -14.14
CA GLY A 323 27.38 13.32 -14.94
C GLY A 323 28.87 13.19 -14.65
N GLU A 324 29.55 14.28 -14.36
CA GLU A 324 31.00 14.32 -14.05
C GLU A 324 31.33 14.29 -12.56
N CYS A 325 30.32 14.24 -11.67
CA CYS A 325 30.55 14.12 -10.24
C CYS A 325 31.26 12.81 -9.90
N LEU A 326 32.38 12.91 -9.19
CA LEU A 326 33.12 11.73 -8.73
C LEU A 326 32.73 11.37 -7.30
N LEU A 327 32.43 10.11 -7.06
CA LEU A 327 32.07 9.62 -5.73
C LEU A 327 32.94 8.43 -5.34
N THR A 328 33.42 8.46 -4.10
CA THR A 328 34.04 7.32 -3.43
C THR A 328 33.06 6.82 -2.37
N ALA A 329 32.53 5.61 -2.56
CA ALA A 329 31.57 5.00 -1.66
C ALA A 329 31.82 3.50 -1.52
N SER A 330 31.40 2.92 -0.40
CA SER A 330 31.36 1.47 -0.22
C SER A 330 30.03 1.08 0.39
N PHE A 331 29.33 0.18 -0.29
CA PHE A 331 28.06 -0.36 0.17
C PHE A 331 28.23 -1.82 0.59
N THR A 332 27.55 -2.21 1.65
CA THR A 332 27.58 -3.58 2.20
C THR A 332 26.18 -4.21 2.16
N THR A 333 25.36 -3.87 3.10
CA THR A 333 24.01 -4.45 3.30
C THR A 333 22.88 -3.42 3.14
N GLU A 334 23.24 -2.19 2.77
CA GLU A 334 22.28 -1.10 2.64
C GLU A 334 21.19 -1.42 1.60
N SER A 335 19.97 -1.09 1.92
CA SER A 335 18.83 -1.11 0.99
C SER A 335 19.04 -0.13 -0.16
N LEU A 336 18.24 -0.22 -1.22
CA LEU A 336 18.31 0.73 -2.33
C LEU A 336 18.16 2.19 -1.84
N TYR A 337 17.19 2.44 -0.99
CA TYR A 337 16.92 3.82 -0.52
C TYR A 337 18.05 4.36 0.36
N GLU A 338 18.65 3.54 1.20
CA GLU A 338 19.83 3.92 1.97
C GLU A 338 21.04 4.23 1.08
N LYS A 339 21.25 3.43 0.02
CA LYS A 339 22.29 3.69 -0.98
C LYS A 339 22.04 5.02 -1.69
N MET A 340 20.79 5.28 -2.12
CA MET A 340 20.42 6.53 -2.78
C MET A 340 20.63 7.74 -1.84
N ASP A 341 20.24 7.62 -0.57
CA ASP A 341 20.45 8.67 0.44
C ASP A 341 21.95 8.99 0.63
N LEU A 342 22.79 7.96 0.73
CA LEU A 342 24.23 8.15 0.86
C LEU A 342 24.87 8.76 -0.39
N ILE A 343 24.45 8.35 -1.58
CA ILE A 343 24.94 8.91 -2.86
C ILE A 343 24.52 10.37 -2.95
N CYS A 344 23.24 10.67 -2.76
CA CYS A 344 22.70 12.03 -2.85
C CYS A 344 23.36 12.98 -1.85
N LYS A 345 23.60 12.55 -0.62
CA LYS A 345 24.38 13.32 0.37
C LYS A 345 25.81 13.59 -0.08
N GLY A 346 26.44 12.63 -0.75
CA GLY A 346 27.81 12.79 -1.27
C GLY A 346 27.93 13.77 -2.42
N ILE A 347 26.86 14.04 -3.15
CA ILE A 347 26.83 14.95 -4.31
C ILE A 347 25.93 16.19 -4.06
N GLU A 348 25.58 16.47 -2.81
CA GLU A 348 24.70 17.59 -2.40
C GLU A 348 23.37 17.64 -3.17
N ALA A 349 22.74 16.47 -3.33
CA ALA A 349 21.47 16.29 -4.01
C ALA A 349 20.42 15.64 -3.11
N ASP A 350 19.19 15.66 -3.56
CA ASP A 350 18.04 14.95 -3.00
C ASP A 350 17.42 14.03 -4.05
N PHE A 351 16.68 13.01 -3.63
CA PHE A 351 15.94 12.17 -4.54
C PHE A 351 14.48 12.01 -4.13
N GLU A 352 13.62 11.84 -5.12
CA GLU A 352 12.20 11.54 -4.95
C GLU A 352 11.77 10.38 -5.85
N VAL A 353 10.73 9.65 -5.45
CA VAL A 353 10.12 8.61 -6.29
C VAL A 353 8.94 9.20 -7.04
N ILE A 354 9.04 9.30 -8.35
CA ILE A 354 8.01 9.85 -9.23
C ILE A 354 7.68 8.83 -10.32
N ASP A 355 6.43 8.44 -10.43
CA ASP A 355 5.94 7.49 -11.45
C ASP A 355 6.77 6.19 -11.56
N GLY A 356 7.19 5.64 -10.41
CA GLY A 356 7.99 4.41 -10.35
C GLY A 356 9.43 4.55 -10.83
N ARG A 357 9.99 5.76 -10.81
CA ARG A 357 11.38 6.12 -11.10
C ARG A 357 11.97 6.90 -9.94
N ILE A 358 13.28 6.93 -9.85
CA ILE A 358 13.99 7.78 -8.90
C ILE A 358 14.42 9.05 -9.65
N ALA A 359 13.94 10.21 -9.21
CA ALA A 359 14.33 11.51 -9.76
C ALA A 359 15.33 12.20 -8.81
N ILE A 360 16.48 12.59 -9.35
CA ILE A 360 17.54 13.29 -8.60
C ILE A 360 17.45 14.77 -8.87
N SER A 361 17.48 15.58 -7.82
CA SER A 361 17.49 17.05 -7.90
C SER A 361 18.55 17.63 -6.96
N GLY A 362 19.17 18.73 -7.36
CA GLY A 362 20.22 19.38 -6.56
C GLY A 362 21.02 20.39 -7.38
N ARG A 363 22.12 20.88 -6.81
CA ARG A 363 22.96 21.92 -7.44
C ARG A 363 24.05 21.35 -8.35
N GLY A 364 24.31 20.06 -8.26
CA GLY A 364 25.43 19.42 -8.93
C GLY A 364 26.75 19.61 -8.16
N CYS A 365 27.79 18.93 -8.64
CA CYS A 365 29.14 19.04 -8.08
C CYS A 365 29.88 20.20 -8.74
N ASN A 366 30.27 21.22 -7.97
CA ASN A 366 31.16 22.30 -8.38
C ASN A 366 32.60 22.04 -7.93
#